data_909b829dea6ecf8986811f09ce526e93
#
_entry.id   909b829dea6ecf8986811f09ce526e93
#
_cell.length_a   1.000
_cell.length_b   1.000
_cell.length_c   1.000
_cell.angle_alpha   90.00
_cell.angle_beta   90.00
_cell.angle_gamma   90.00
#
_symmetry.space_group_name_H-M   'P 1'
#
loop_
_entity.id
_entity.type
_entity.pdbx_description
1 polymer ?
#
loop_
_entity_poly.entity_id
_entity_poly.type
_entity_poly.pdbx_seq_one_letter_code
_entity_poly.pdbx_strand_id
1 'polypeptide(L)'
;MDKLCVEEGKHVWMLFIDLHIIDNCGNLFDACELAVMAALKSTKLPSASVADDEVVFDYENTIDLPINNEVAMCTFVKIGDKLILDPTLNEEKVADARLNVGVTKDAKICAMQKGGILPLTKEDIFYCVDKAISKTKELVEYL
;
A
#
# COMPACT_ATOMS: atom_id res chain seq x y z
N MET A 1 11.88 -13.00 -2.74
CA MET A 1 13.09 -12.41 -2.13
C MET A 1 14.25 -12.35 -3.10
N ASP A 2 14.33 -13.26 -4.02
CA ASP A 2 15.53 -13.44 -4.88
C ASP A 2 15.84 -12.30 -5.86
N LYS A 3 14.83 -11.48 -6.20
CA LYS A 3 14.99 -10.40 -7.19
C LYS A 3 15.70 -9.14 -6.67
N LEU A 4 15.80 -8.96 -5.36
CA LEU A 4 16.56 -7.87 -4.71
C LEU A 4 17.91 -8.36 -4.16
N CYS A 5 18.24 -9.63 -4.35
CA CYS A 5 19.51 -10.21 -3.97
C CYS A 5 20.56 -9.91 -5.03
N VAL A 6 21.69 -9.31 -4.63
CA VAL A 6 22.85 -9.09 -5.49
C VAL A 6 23.83 -10.26 -5.36
N GLU A 7 24.07 -10.72 -4.12
CA GLU A 7 24.89 -11.88 -3.80
C GLU A 7 24.29 -12.64 -2.61
N GLU A 8 24.02 -13.91 -2.78
CA GLU A 8 23.39 -14.74 -1.76
C GLU A 8 24.20 -14.77 -0.47
N GLY A 9 23.54 -14.44 0.63
CA GLY A 9 24.15 -14.44 1.97
C GLY A 9 25.04 -13.24 2.30
N LYS A 10 25.30 -12.32 1.34
CA LYS A 10 26.16 -11.16 1.55
C LYS A 10 25.47 -9.83 1.22
N HIS A 11 24.91 -9.67 0.01
CA HIS A 11 24.45 -8.37 -0.49
C HIS A 11 23.00 -8.42 -1.00
N VAL A 12 22.18 -7.51 -0.50
CA VAL A 12 20.77 -7.35 -0.87
C VAL A 12 20.40 -5.88 -0.96
N TRP A 13 19.56 -5.52 -1.91
CA TRP A 13 18.95 -4.20 -1.96
C TRP A 13 18.03 -4.00 -0.75
N MET A 14 18.21 -2.89 -0.05
CA MET A 14 17.33 -2.46 1.02
C MET A 14 16.61 -1.19 0.58
N LEU A 15 15.27 -1.19 0.68
CA LEU A 15 14.44 -0.05 0.32
C LEU A 15 14.01 0.69 1.59
N PHE A 16 14.28 1.99 1.64
CA PHE A 16 13.78 2.89 2.69
C PHE A 16 12.64 3.71 2.10
N ILE A 17 11.49 3.71 2.76
CA ILE A 17 10.29 4.41 2.30
C ILE A 17 9.94 5.47 3.35
N ASP A 18 10.12 6.73 2.98
CA ASP A 18 9.78 7.88 3.80
C ASP A 18 8.57 8.62 3.23
N LEU A 19 7.57 8.85 4.06
CA LEU A 19 6.34 9.55 3.67
C LEU A 19 6.31 10.95 4.30
N HIS A 20 6.32 11.98 3.46
CA HIS A 20 6.18 13.37 3.87
C HIS A 20 4.77 13.88 3.58
N ILE A 21 3.98 14.09 4.63
CA ILE A 21 2.62 14.59 4.50
C ILE A 21 2.67 16.11 4.40
N ILE A 22 2.25 16.65 3.26
CA ILE A 22 2.23 18.09 2.98
C ILE A 22 0.89 18.70 3.40
N ASP A 23 -0.21 17.99 3.18
CA ASP A 23 -1.56 18.40 3.57
C ASP A 23 -2.39 17.18 3.98
N ASN A 24 -3.43 17.40 4.79
CA ASN A 24 -4.29 16.33 5.31
C ASN A 24 -5.75 16.75 5.31
N CYS A 25 -6.51 16.23 4.39
CA CYS A 25 -7.96 16.38 4.30
C CYS A 25 -8.76 15.15 4.75
N GLY A 26 -8.08 14.14 5.31
CA GLY A 26 -8.59 12.83 5.71
C GLY A 26 -7.99 11.70 4.90
N ASN A 27 -8.25 10.48 5.33
CA ASN A 27 -7.88 9.21 4.67
C ASN A 27 -6.39 9.09 4.27
N LEU A 28 -5.50 9.44 5.19
CA LEU A 28 -4.06 9.35 4.93
C LEU A 28 -3.58 7.94 4.60
N PHE A 29 -4.26 6.89 5.07
CA PHE A 29 -3.85 5.51 4.78
C PHE A 29 -3.91 5.20 3.29
N ASP A 30 -5.02 5.51 2.64
CA ASP A 30 -5.20 5.22 1.21
C ASP A 30 -4.30 6.12 0.37
N ALA A 31 -4.20 7.41 0.72
CA ALA A 31 -3.31 8.35 0.03
C ALA A 31 -1.83 7.95 0.13
N CYS A 32 -1.37 7.57 1.32
CA CYS A 32 0.01 7.10 1.54
C CYS A 32 0.28 5.80 0.78
N GLU A 33 -0.65 4.86 0.82
CA GLU A 33 -0.50 3.58 0.11
C GLU A 33 -0.37 3.80 -1.41
N LEU A 34 -1.25 4.59 -2.02
CA LEU A 34 -1.18 4.92 -3.44
C LEU A 34 0.13 5.62 -3.80
N ALA A 35 0.59 6.56 -2.97
CA ALA A 35 1.87 7.25 -3.17
C ALA A 35 3.05 6.27 -3.13
N VAL A 36 3.06 5.34 -2.17
CA VAL A 36 4.08 4.29 -2.07
C VAL A 36 4.07 3.39 -3.30
N MET A 37 2.89 2.90 -3.71
CA MET A 37 2.78 2.03 -4.90
C MET A 37 3.25 2.74 -6.17
N ALA A 38 2.87 4.00 -6.38
CA ALA A 38 3.32 4.80 -7.51
C ALA A 38 4.83 5.01 -7.50
N ALA A 39 5.41 5.32 -6.33
CA ALA A 39 6.85 5.48 -6.16
C ALA A 39 7.61 4.17 -6.46
N LEU A 40 7.15 3.05 -5.91
CA LEU A 40 7.76 1.74 -6.16
C LEU A 40 7.70 1.36 -7.65
N LYS A 41 6.58 1.60 -8.32
CA LYS A 41 6.42 1.33 -9.77
C LYS A 41 7.32 2.19 -10.64
N SER A 42 7.63 3.40 -10.21
CA SER A 42 8.52 4.31 -10.94
C SER A 42 10.00 4.16 -10.58
N THR A 43 10.32 3.36 -9.55
CA THR A 43 11.68 3.17 -9.05
C THR A 43 12.51 2.35 -10.04
N LYS A 44 13.70 2.88 -10.37
CA LYS A 44 14.73 2.19 -11.12
C LYS A 44 15.90 1.87 -10.20
N LEU A 45 16.40 0.66 -10.28
CA LEU A 45 17.60 0.22 -9.58
C LEU A 45 18.77 0.18 -10.58
N PRO A 46 19.97 0.70 -10.23
CA PRO A 46 21.14 0.44 -11.05
C PRO A 46 21.44 -1.05 -11.07
N SER A 47 21.93 -1.56 -12.18
CA SER A 47 22.42 -2.93 -12.24
C SER A 47 23.61 -3.07 -11.28
N ALA A 48 23.61 -4.16 -10.50
CA ALA A 48 24.65 -4.43 -9.52
C ALA A 48 25.28 -5.79 -9.80
N SER A 49 26.61 -5.84 -9.71
CA SER A 49 27.40 -7.07 -9.82
C SER A 49 28.47 -7.09 -8.72
N VAL A 50 29.04 -8.26 -8.47
CA VAL A 50 30.14 -8.41 -7.51
C VAL A 50 31.43 -8.65 -8.29
N ALA A 51 32.45 -7.84 -8.03
CA ALA A 51 33.79 -7.97 -8.55
C ALA A 51 34.80 -7.78 -7.41
N ASP A 52 35.73 -8.69 -7.23
CA ASP A 52 36.78 -8.65 -6.20
C ASP A 52 36.22 -8.47 -4.76
N ASP A 53 35.11 -9.17 -4.42
CA ASP A 53 34.38 -9.08 -3.14
C ASP A 53 33.71 -7.69 -2.87
N GLU A 54 33.67 -6.79 -3.86
CA GLU A 54 33.00 -5.49 -3.77
C GLU A 54 31.78 -5.43 -4.71
N VAL A 55 30.74 -4.70 -4.29
CA VAL A 55 29.56 -4.46 -5.12
C VAL A 55 29.83 -3.30 -6.06
N VAL A 56 29.74 -3.55 -7.36
CA VAL A 56 29.90 -2.57 -8.42
C VAL A 56 28.54 -2.22 -9.00
N PHE A 57 28.21 -0.93 -9.04
CA PHE A 57 26.96 -0.42 -9.58
C PHE A 57 27.15 0.16 -10.99
N ASP A 58 26.27 -0.23 -11.90
CA ASP A 58 26.18 0.36 -13.23
C ASP A 58 24.92 1.26 -13.30
N TYR A 59 25.14 2.57 -13.21
CA TYR A 59 24.08 3.57 -13.24
C TYR A 59 23.55 3.89 -14.65
N GLU A 60 24.27 3.48 -15.70
CA GLU A 60 23.82 3.63 -17.08
C GLU A 60 22.79 2.55 -17.46
N ASN A 61 22.93 1.36 -16.87
CA ASN A 61 22.03 0.24 -17.05
C ASN A 61 21.17 0.06 -15.80
N THR A 62 19.91 0.49 -15.89
CA THR A 62 18.96 0.36 -14.79
C THR A 62 17.91 -0.71 -15.06
N ILE A 63 17.42 -1.34 -14.01
CA ILE A 63 16.31 -2.29 -14.05
C ILE A 63 15.11 -1.73 -13.27
N ASP A 64 13.91 -2.11 -13.66
CA ASP A 64 12.71 -1.78 -12.89
C ASP A 64 12.72 -2.51 -11.56
N LEU A 65 12.28 -1.82 -10.50
CA LEU A 65 12.06 -2.48 -9.21
C LEU A 65 11.08 -3.64 -9.38
N PRO A 66 11.45 -4.87 -9.02
CA PRO A 66 10.56 -6.02 -9.22
C PRO A 66 9.39 -6.00 -8.23
N ILE A 67 8.22 -5.64 -8.72
CA ILE A 67 6.96 -5.66 -7.96
C ILE A 67 6.19 -6.93 -8.31
N ASN A 68 5.84 -7.73 -7.30
CA ASN A 68 5.10 -8.97 -7.51
C ASN A 68 3.58 -8.74 -7.51
N ASN A 69 3.09 -7.82 -6.68
CA ASN A 69 1.67 -7.52 -6.55
C ASN A 69 1.43 -6.02 -6.48
N GLU A 70 0.46 -5.56 -7.25
CA GLU A 70 -0.09 -4.23 -7.10
C GLU A 70 -1.22 -4.30 -6.07
N VAL A 71 -1.22 -3.37 -5.14
CA VAL A 71 -2.17 -3.30 -4.02
C VAL A 71 -2.85 -1.94 -4.05
N ALA A 72 -4.10 -1.88 -3.64
CA ALA A 72 -4.74 -0.64 -3.23
C ALA A 72 -5.45 -0.84 -1.89
N MET A 73 -5.47 0.20 -1.08
CA MET A 73 -6.16 0.22 0.20
C MET A 73 -7.48 0.98 0.10
N CYS A 74 -8.46 0.52 0.84
CA CYS A 74 -9.75 1.19 1.00
C CYS A 74 -10.04 1.36 2.48
N THR A 75 -10.21 2.59 2.91
CA THR A 75 -10.55 2.93 4.30
C THR A 75 -12.03 3.22 4.43
N PHE A 76 -12.65 2.55 5.39
CA PHE A 76 -14.04 2.74 5.76
C PHE A 76 -14.12 3.26 7.19
N VAL A 77 -15.03 4.20 7.45
CA VAL A 77 -15.41 4.61 8.80
C VAL A 77 -16.89 4.31 9.03
N LYS A 78 -17.22 3.94 10.27
CA LYS A 78 -18.58 3.78 10.73
C LYS A 78 -18.98 4.98 11.58
N ILE A 79 -20.10 5.60 11.24
CA ILE A 79 -20.71 6.69 12.00
C ILE A 79 -22.18 6.30 12.23
N GLY A 80 -22.53 5.96 13.47
CA GLY A 80 -23.82 5.35 13.79
C GLY A 80 -24.03 4.06 13.01
N ASP A 81 -25.08 4.01 12.18
CA ASP A 81 -25.40 2.85 11.35
C ASP A 81 -24.85 2.92 9.91
N LYS A 82 -24.05 3.94 9.59
CA LYS A 82 -23.56 4.16 8.23
C LYS A 82 -22.08 3.83 8.10
N LEU A 83 -21.75 3.18 6.99
CA LEU A 83 -20.38 2.97 6.55
C LEU A 83 -20.06 3.95 5.42
N ILE A 84 -18.99 4.69 5.57
CA ILE A 84 -18.50 5.69 4.63
C ILE A 84 -17.14 5.22 4.13
N LEU A 85 -16.99 5.16 2.82
CA LEU A 85 -15.70 4.89 2.14
C LEU A 85 -15.02 6.23 1.86
N ASP A 86 -13.72 6.26 1.99
CA ASP A 86 -12.90 7.45 1.75
C ASP A 86 -13.30 8.64 2.63
N PRO A 87 -13.14 8.52 3.96
CA PRO A 87 -13.63 9.52 4.89
C PRO A 87 -12.81 10.82 4.82
N THR A 88 -13.51 11.93 4.91
CA THR A 88 -12.92 13.25 5.16
C THR A 88 -12.38 13.33 6.59
N LEU A 89 -11.50 14.31 6.86
CA LEU A 89 -10.94 14.53 8.20
C LEU A 89 -12.03 14.75 9.27
N ASN A 90 -13.15 15.37 8.91
CA ASN A 90 -14.26 15.60 9.84
C ASN A 90 -15.03 14.31 10.14
N GLU A 91 -15.21 13.45 9.16
CA GLU A 91 -15.82 12.14 9.34
C GLU A 91 -14.93 11.21 10.17
N GLU A 92 -13.60 11.25 9.96
CA GLU A 92 -12.66 10.50 10.82
C GLU A 92 -12.73 10.90 12.30
N LYS A 93 -12.89 12.21 12.57
CA LYS A 93 -12.97 12.72 13.96
C LYS A 93 -14.20 12.27 14.73
N VAL A 94 -15.30 11.97 14.02
CA VAL A 94 -16.55 11.54 14.63
C VAL A 94 -16.83 10.04 14.43
N ALA A 95 -15.87 9.33 13.84
CA ALA A 95 -16.02 7.93 13.52
C ALA A 95 -16.03 7.04 14.78
N ASP A 96 -16.99 6.18 14.88
CA ASP A 96 -17.13 5.17 15.92
C ASP A 96 -16.13 4.01 15.75
N ALA A 97 -15.91 3.62 14.49
CA ALA A 97 -14.97 2.58 14.10
C ALA A 97 -14.40 2.87 12.71
N ARG A 98 -13.21 2.31 12.46
CA ARG A 98 -12.53 2.37 11.17
C ARG A 98 -12.11 0.96 10.74
N LEU A 99 -12.19 0.65 9.45
CA LEU A 99 -11.65 -0.55 8.85
C LEU A 99 -10.87 -0.17 7.59
N ASN A 100 -9.60 -0.49 7.58
CA ASN A 100 -8.75 -0.41 6.41
C ASN A 100 -8.65 -1.79 5.78
N VAL A 101 -8.84 -1.91 4.48
CA VAL A 101 -8.79 -3.17 3.74
C VAL A 101 -7.86 -3.01 2.54
N GLY A 102 -6.72 -3.68 2.58
CA GLY A 102 -5.77 -3.75 1.47
C GLY A 102 -6.08 -4.95 0.57
N VAL A 103 -6.23 -4.70 -0.71
CA VAL A 103 -6.58 -5.73 -1.71
C VAL A 103 -5.59 -5.69 -2.86
N THR A 104 -5.15 -6.85 -3.31
CA THR A 104 -4.30 -6.98 -4.49
C THR A 104 -5.11 -6.84 -5.78
N LYS A 105 -4.44 -6.52 -6.89
CA LYS A 105 -5.05 -6.51 -8.24
C LYS A 105 -5.82 -7.79 -8.57
N ASP A 106 -5.35 -8.94 -8.05
CA ASP A 106 -6.00 -10.25 -8.22
C ASP A 106 -7.17 -10.49 -7.25
N ALA A 107 -7.68 -9.43 -6.61
CA ALA A 107 -8.81 -9.47 -5.68
C ALA A 107 -8.55 -10.30 -4.41
N LYS A 108 -7.30 -10.41 -3.96
CA LYS A 108 -6.95 -11.07 -2.70
C LYS A 108 -6.76 -10.04 -1.60
N ILE A 109 -7.35 -10.26 -0.45
CA ILE A 109 -7.11 -9.44 0.74
C ILE A 109 -5.68 -9.73 1.22
N CYS A 110 -4.86 -8.69 1.30
CA CYS A 110 -3.48 -8.78 1.78
C CYS A 110 -3.25 -8.08 3.12
N ALA A 111 -4.11 -7.13 3.49
CA ALA A 111 -4.04 -6.44 4.77
C ALA A 111 -5.44 -6.07 5.26
N MET A 112 -5.60 -6.08 6.57
CA MET A 112 -6.81 -5.59 7.23
C MET A 112 -6.45 -5.01 8.58
N GLN A 113 -6.92 -3.78 8.86
CA GLN A 113 -6.69 -3.13 10.14
C GLN A 113 -7.96 -2.47 10.65
N LYS A 114 -8.38 -2.85 11.85
CA LYS A 114 -9.49 -2.23 12.57
C LYS A 114 -8.96 -1.17 13.54
N GLY A 115 -9.58 0.02 13.51
CA GLY A 115 -9.39 1.11 14.47
C GLY A 115 -10.70 1.58 15.08
N GLY A 116 -10.62 2.54 16.02
CA GLY A 116 -11.78 3.09 16.72
C GLY A 116 -12.26 2.20 17.88
N ILE A 117 -13.24 2.69 18.66
CA ILE A 117 -13.66 2.12 19.94
C ILE A 117 -14.76 1.09 19.76
N LEU A 118 -15.74 1.37 18.87
CA LEU A 118 -16.90 0.52 18.70
C LEU A 118 -16.61 -0.69 17.80
N PRO A 119 -17.34 -1.80 18.00
CA PRO A 119 -17.20 -2.99 17.15
C PRO A 119 -17.82 -2.77 15.77
N LEU A 120 -17.32 -3.54 14.80
CA LEU A 120 -17.96 -3.75 13.50
C LEU A 120 -18.68 -5.10 13.54
N THR A 121 -19.86 -5.16 12.95
CA THR A 121 -20.57 -6.42 12.76
C THR A 121 -19.91 -7.25 11.64
N LYS A 122 -20.26 -8.52 11.58
CA LYS A 122 -19.80 -9.38 10.50
C LYS A 122 -20.26 -8.86 9.13
N GLU A 123 -21.47 -8.37 9.06
CA GLU A 123 -22.09 -7.79 7.87
C GLU A 123 -21.35 -6.52 7.44
N ASP A 124 -20.98 -5.65 8.39
CA ASP A 124 -20.15 -4.46 8.12
C ASP A 124 -18.82 -4.85 7.46
N ILE A 125 -18.14 -5.86 8.03
CA ILE A 125 -16.84 -6.31 7.53
C ILE A 125 -16.95 -6.87 6.11
N PHE A 126 -17.93 -7.74 5.83
CA PHE A 126 -18.13 -8.28 4.50
C PHE A 126 -18.47 -7.19 3.49
N TYR A 127 -19.35 -6.25 3.85
CA TYR A 127 -19.65 -5.11 3.00
C TYR A 127 -18.38 -4.31 2.62
N CYS A 128 -17.54 -3.99 3.61
CA CYS A 128 -16.29 -3.28 3.36
C CYS A 128 -15.33 -4.06 2.45
N VAL A 129 -15.21 -5.36 2.66
CA VAL A 129 -14.36 -6.24 1.85
C VAL A 129 -14.85 -6.29 0.40
N ASP A 130 -16.14 -6.51 0.17
CA ASP A 130 -16.70 -6.56 -1.18
C ASP A 130 -16.52 -5.22 -1.92
N LYS A 131 -16.72 -4.10 -1.22
CA LYS A 131 -16.50 -2.76 -1.77
C LYS A 131 -15.01 -2.50 -2.06
N ALA A 132 -14.09 -2.90 -1.17
CA ALA A 132 -12.66 -2.76 -1.37
C ALA A 132 -12.20 -3.55 -2.61
N ILE A 133 -12.65 -4.81 -2.77
CA ILE A 133 -12.33 -5.62 -3.95
C ILE A 133 -12.81 -4.94 -5.25
N SER A 134 -14.00 -4.36 -5.23
CA SER A 134 -14.53 -3.64 -6.39
C SER A 134 -13.72 -2.38 -6.70
N LYS A 135 -13.37 -1.58 -5.68
CA LYS A 135 -12.67 -0.33 -5.84
C LYS A 135 -11.18 -0.48 -6.19
N THR A 136 -10.54 -1.52 -5.68
CA THR A 136 -9.13 -1.81 -6.02
C THR A 136 -8.95 -1.97 -7.54
N LYS A 137 -9.89 -2.58 -8.24
CA LYS A 137 -9.81 -2.73 -9.70
C LYS A 137 -9.75 -1.40 -10.42
N GLU A 138 -10.51 -0.40 -9.92
CA GLU A 138 -10.49 0.96 -10.48
C GLU A 138 -9.19 1.68 -10.10
N LEU A 139 -8.76 1.60 -8.84
CA LEU A 139 -7.61 2.34 -8.33
C LEU A 139 -6.28 1.87 -8.94
N VAL A 140 -6.10 0.59 -9.14
CA VAL A 140 -4.88 0.01 -9.73
C VAL A 140 -4.70 0.43 -11.19
N GLU A 141 -5.77 0.82 -11.90
CA GLU A 141 -5.67 1.35 -13.27
C GLU A 141 -4.97 2.71 -13.35
N TYR A 142 -4.90 3.45 -12.23
CA TYR A 142 -4.21 4.75 -12.15
C TYR A 142 -2.75 4.63 -11.69
N LEU A 143 -2.32 3.45 -11.30
CA LEU A 143 -0.95 3.13 -10.90
C LEU A 143 -0.14 2.59 -12.10
#